data_3b9341f4f4cd141b2e7e28a199ada956
#
_entry.id   3b9341f4f4cd141b2e7e28a199ada956
#
_cell.length_a   1.000
_cell.length_b   1.000
_cell.length_c   1.000
_cell.angle_alpha   90.00
_cell.angle_beta   90.00
_cell.angle_gamma   90.00
#
_symmetry.space_group_name_H-M   'P 1'
#
loop_
_entity.id
_entity.type
_entity.pdbx_description
1 polymer ?
#
loop_
_entity_poly.entity_id
_entity_poly.type
_entity_poly.pdbx_seq_one_letter_code
_entity_poly.pdbx_strand_id
1 'polypeptide(L)'
;MKYDMILAGVGGQGVLSIAAAIGLAAVSEGLHLKQAEVHGMSQRGGAVQSHLRIADRPIHSDLISEGQADMLLSLEPMETLRYVPFLAPDGVIVADRAPVLNIPDYPDM
;
A
#
# COMPACT_ATOMS: atom_id res chain seq x y z
N MET A 1 20.39 0.19 -2.01
CA MET A 1 19.19 -0.62 -1.76
C MET A 1 17.97 0.28 -1.75
N LYS A 2 16.94 -0.16 -2.38
CA LYS A 2 15.66 0.57 -2.40
C LYS A 2 14.53 -0.46 -2.34
N TYR A 3 13.47 -0.15 -1.59
CA TYR A 3 12.32 -1.02 -1.51
C TYR A 3 11.05 -0.16 -1.46
N ASP A 4 10.18 -0.33 -2.44
CA ASP A 4 8.95 0.44 -2.58
C ASP A 4 7.76 -0.46 -2.33
N MET A 5 6.86 -0.04 -1.43
CA MET A 5 5.70 -0.81 -1.04
C MET A 5 4.44 0.02 -1.17
N ILE A 6 3.40 -0.59 -1.70
CA ILE A 6 2.06 -0.01 -1.65
C ILE A 6 1.23 -0.85 -0.70
N LEU A 7 0.63 -0.19 0.30
CA LEU A 7 -0.31 -0.80 1.21
C LEU A 7 -1.70 -0.31 0.86
N ALA A 8 -2.62 -1.22 0.65
CA ALA A 8 -3.96 -0.87 0.22
C ALA A 8 -5.00 -1.56 1.09
N GLY A 9 -6.12 -0.90 1.28
CA GLY A 9 -7.22 -1.46 2.05
C GLY A 9 -8.36 -0.48 2.14
N VAL A 10 -9.31 -0.80 3.00
CA VAL A 10 -10.44 0.05 3.31
C VAL A 10 -10.21 0.68 4.68
N GLY A 11 -10.63 1.93 4.86
CA GLY A 11 -10.48 2.61 6.13
C GLY A 11 -10.98 1.74 7.27
N GLY A 12 -10.23 1.67 8.34
CA GLY A 12 -10.56 0.82 9.48
C GLY A 12 -9.91 -0.55 9.46
N GLN A 13 -9.25 -0.93 8.38
CA GLN A 13 -8.56 -2.22 8.31
C GLN A 13 -7.13 -2.19 8.84
N GLY A 14 -6.66 -1.03 9.29
CA GLY A 14 -5.35 -0.96 9.89
C GLY A 14 -4.21 -0.69 8.92
N VAL A 15 -4.51 -0.25 7.70
CA VAL A 15 -3.47 0.07 6.71
C VAL A 15 -2.48 1.09 7.27
N LEU A 16 -2.99 2.14 7.90
CA LEU A 16 -2.14 3.20 8.43
C LEU A 16 -1.29 2.71 9.59
N SER A 17 -1.82 1.80 10.41
CA SER A 17 -1.06 1.23 11.52
C SER A 17 0.08 0.36 11.03
N ILE A 18 -0.17 -0.44 9.99
CA ILE A 18 0.87 -1.27 9.39
C ILE A 18 1.95 -0.39 8.77
N ALA A 19 1.54 0.65 8.04
CA ALA A 19 2.49 1.57 7.44
C ALA A 19 3.36 2.24 8.49
N ALA A 20 2.76 2.67 9.60
CA ALA A 20 3.50 3.30 10.68
C ALA A 20 4.52 2.34 11.30
N ALA A 21 4.14 1.08 11.50
CA ALA A 21 5.04 0.09 12.08
C ALA A 21 6.23 -0.19 11.16
N ILE A 22 5.98 -0.34 9.86
CA ILE A 22 7.05 -0.57 8.88
C ILE A 22 7.97 0.65 8.81
N GLY A 23 7.38 1.85 8.79
CA GLY A 23 8.17 3.08 8.74
C GLY A 23 9.06 3.24 9.96
N LEU A 24 8.53 2.97 11.13
CA LEU A 24 9.32 3.05 12.36
C LEU A 24 10.47 2.05 12.35
N ALA A 25 10.22 0.83 11.89
CA ALA A 25 11.26 -0.19 11.79
C ALA A 25 12.36 0.25 10.82
N ALA A 26 11.99 0.83 9.68
CA ALA A 26 12.97 1.29 8.69
C ALA A 26 13.84 2.40 9.26
N VAL A 27 13.25 3.37 9.93
CA VAL A 27 13.99 4.48 10.52
C VAL A 27 14.91 3.98 11.62
N SER A 28 14.45 3.02 12.42
CA SER A 28 15.30 2.48 13.50
C SER A 28 16.50 1.71 12.96
N GLU A 29 16.44 1.25 11.71
CA GLU A 29 17.58 0.59 11.04
C GLU A 29 18.46 1.60 10.29
N GLY A 30 18.20 2.89 10.44
CA GLY A 30 19.00 3.91 9.79
C GLY A 30 18.68 4.15 8.32
N LEU A 31 17.53 3.66 7.86
CA LEU A 31 17.13 3.84 6.46
C LEU A 31 16.34 5.12 6.27
N HIS A 32 16.37 5.64 5.05
CA HIS A 32 15.53 6.77 4.67
C HIS A 32 14.13 6.27 4.35
N LEU A 33 13.14 7.09 4.70
CA LEU A 33 11.74 6.75 4.50
C LEU A 33 11.00 7.93 3.90
N LYS A 34 10.21 7.67 2.87
CA LYS A 34 9.19 8.59 2.38
C LYS A 34 7.87 7.87 2.40
N GLN A 35 6.83 8.55 2.86
CA GLN A 35 5.50 7.99 2.97
C GLN A 35 4.48 8.99 2.47
N ALA A 36 3.55 8.51 1.65
CA ALA A 36 2.41 9.30 1.21
C ALA A 36 1.15 8.48 1.40
N GLU A 37 0.09 9.13 1.89
CA GLU A 37 -1.22 8.52 2.02
C GLU A 37 -2.14 9.10 0.98
N VAL A 38 -2.88 8.23 0.29
CA VAL A 38 -3.82 8.66 -0.73
C VAL A 38 -5.18 8.09 -0.38
N HIS A 39 -6.17 8.95 -0.33
CA HIS A 39 -7.55 8.57 -0.07
C HIS A 39 -8.36 8.73 -1.36
N GLY A 40 -9.10 7.70 -1.72
CA GLY A 40 -9.94 7.75 -2.92
C GLY A 40 -11.08 8.73 -2.72
N MET A 41 -11.12 9.76 -3.52
CA MET A 41 -12.10 10.84 -3.37
C MET A 41 -13.53 10.40 -3.68
N SER A 42 -13.68 9.50 -4.62
CA SER A 42 -14.99 9.03 -5.06
C SER A 42 -15.26 7.59 -4.61
N GLN A 43 -14.43 7.05 -3.74
CA GLN A 43 -14.56 5.67 -3.29
C GLN A 43 -15.51 5.55 -2.14
N ARG A 44 -16.34 4.53 -2.18
CA ARG A 44 -17.14 4.16 -1.03
C ARG A 44 -16.33 3.27 -0.11
N GLY A 45 -16.70 3.26 1.16
CA GLY A 45 -16.02 2.45 2.15
C GLY A 45 -14.66 2.97 2.57
N GLY A 46 -14.28 4.17 2.12
CA GLY A 46 -13.06 4.80 2.58
C GLY A 46 -11.78 4.11 2.13
N ALA A 47 -11.69 3.76 0.84
CA ALA A 47 -10.48 3.13 0.32
C ALA A 47 -9.26 4.00 0.58
N VAL A 48 -8.18 3.37 1.07
CA VAL A 48 -6.95 4.05 1.45
C VAL A 48 -5.78 3.31 0.84
N GLN A 49 -4.80 4.06 0.34
CA GLN A 49 -3.52 3.48 -0.02
C GLN A 49 -2.40 4.27 0.63
N SER A 50 -1.34 3.59 0.96
CA SER A 50 -0.14 4.20 1.52
C SER A 50 1.05 3.76 0.69
N HIS A 51 1.84 4.74 0.23
CA HIS A 51 3.07 4.49 -0.49
C HIS A 51 4.22 4.62 0.48
N LEU A 52 5.00 3.56 0.63
CA LEU A 52 6.18 3.55 1.49
C LEU A 52 7.41 3.32 0.63
N ARG A 53 8.33 4.25 0.66
CA ARG A 53 9.59 4.14 -0.06
C ARG A 53 10.73 4.12 0.95
N ILE A 54 11.51 3.06 0.92
CA ILE A 54 12.59 2.82 1.87
C ILE A 54 13.89 2.67 1.09
N ALA A 55 14.94 3.36 1.50
CA ALA A 55 16.22 3.26 0.81
C ALA A 55 17.37 3.59 1.74
N ASP A 56 18.56 3.16 1.37
CA ASP A 56 19.78 3.50 2.11
C ASP A 56 20.38 4.85 1.66
N ARG A 57 19.67 5.58 0.82
CA ARG A 57 20.05 6.91 0.33
C ARG A 57 18.80 7.79 0.31
N PRO A 58 18.97 9.12 0.22
CA PRO A 58 17.80 10.02 0.19
C PRO A 58 16.85 9.72 -0.96
N ILE A 59 15.56 9.86 -0.68
CA ILE A 59 14.48 9.59 -1.62
C ILE A 59 13.86 10.91 -2.02
N HIS A 60 13.71 11.16 -3.34
CA HIS A 60 13.28 12.46 -3.83
C HIS A 60 11.78 12.60 -4.03
N SER A 61 11.05 11.49 -4.15
CA SER A 61 9.61 11.51 -4.33
C SER A 61 8.95 10.54 -3.37
N ASP A 62 7.80 10.92 -2.82
CA ASP A 62 7.08 10.08 -1.89
C ASP A 62 6.03 9.20 -2.57
N LEU A 63 5.85 9.33 -3.89
CA LEU A 63 4.90 8.50 -4.63
C LEU A 63 5.63 7.46 -5.46
N ILE A 64 5.04 6.27 -5.51
CA ILE A 64 5.55 5.15 -6.30
C ILE A 64 4.87 5.17 -7.65
N SER A 65 5.67 5.13 -8.72
CA SER A 65 5.16 5.12 -10.08
C SER A 65 4.68 3.72 -10.48
N GLU A 66 3.82 3.67 -11.49
CA GLU A 66 3.37 2.39 -12.03
C GLU A 66 4.56 1.52 -12.44
N GLY A 67 4.48 0.24 -12.12
CA GLY A 67 5.52 -0.71 -12.46
C GLY A 67 6.76 -0.66 -11.57
N GLN A 68 6.74 0.13 -10.50
CA GLN A 68 7.91 0.33 -9.64
C GLN A 68 7.79 -0.27 -8.24
N ALA A 69 6.62 -0.73 -7.84
CA ALA A 69 6.43 -1.27 -6.50
C ALA A 69 7.05 -2.65 -6.36
N ASP A 70 7.87 -2.82 -5.35
CA ASP A 70 8.47 -4.11 -5.04
C ASP A 70 7.51 -5.03 -4.31
N MET A 71 6.54 -4.46 -3.59
CA MET A 71 5.52 -5.23 -2.89
C MET A 71 4.20 -4.48 -2.90
N LEU A 72 3.13 -5.23 -3.07
CA LEU A 72 1.77 -4.77 -2.86
C LEU A 72 1.19 -5.56 -1.69
N LEU A 73 0.97 -4.90 -0.57
CA LEU A 73 0.34 -5.50 0.60
C LEU A 73 -1.10 -4.99 0.65
N SER A 74 -2.05 -5.89 0.50
CA SER A 74 -3.45 -5.51 0.43
C SER A 74 -4.27 -6.26 1.46
N LEU A 75 -5.11 -5.54 2.18
CA LEU A 75 -6.00 -6.10 3.18
C LEU A 75 -7.41 -6.33 2.62
N GLU A 76 -7.62 -6.09 1.33
CA GLU A 76 -8.92 -6.21 0.71
C GLU A 76 -8.75 -6.65 -0.76
N PRO A 77 -9.38 -7.77 -1.19
CA PRO A 77 -9.13 -8.34 -2.52
C PRO A 77 -9.40 -7.41 -3.69
N MET A 78 -10.44 -6.58 -3.61
CA MET A 78 -10.75 -5.67 -4.71
C MET A 78 -9.68 -4.58 -4.85
N GLU A 79 -9.12 -4.14 -3.74
CA GLU A 79 -8.04 -3.16 -3.77
C GLU A 79 -6.77 -3.76 -4.34
N THR A 80 -6.55 -5.06 -4.13
CA THR A 80 -5.42 -5.75 -4.75
C THR A 80 -5.45 -5.59 -6.26
N LEU A 81 -6.59 -5.88 -6.88
CA LEU A 81 -6.73 -5.77 -8.33
C LEU A 81 -6.51 -4.36 -8.82
N ARG A 82 -6.94 -3.37 -8.05
CA ARG A 82 -6.82 -1.97 -8.42
C ARG A 82 -5.38 -1.52 -8.55
N TYR A 83 -4.48 -2.05 -7.72
CA TYR A 83 -3.11 -1.58 -7.65
C TYR A 83 -2.08 -2.51 -8.30
N VAL A 84 -2.52 -3.60 -8.91
CA VAL A 84 -1.61 -4.50 -9.63
C VAL A 84 -0.76 -3.77 -10.67
N PRO A 85 -1.28 -2.77 -11.41
CA PRO A 85 -0.44 -2.05 -12.37
C PRO A 85 0.78 -1.36 -11.77
N PHE A 86 0.78 -1.10 -10.46
CA PHE A 86 1.93 -0.48 -9.80
C PHE A 86 3.06 -1.46 -9.52
N LEU A 87 2.78 -2.76 -9.60
CA LEU A 87 3.74 -3.78 -9.21
C LEU A 87 4.83 -3.93 -10.27
N ALA A 88 6.09 -4.01 -9.80
CA ALA A 88 7.22 -4.27 -10.69
C ALA A 88 7.13 -5.71 -11.23
N PRO A 89 7.82 -6.01 -12.35
CA PRO A 89 7.73 -7.36 -12.95
C PRO A 89 8.09 -8.49 -11.99
N ASP A 90 9.00 -8.23 -11.06
CA ASP A 90 9.42 -9.22 -10.07
C ASP A 90 8.85 -8.92 -8.67
N GLY A 91 7.83 -8.08 -8.62
CA GLY A 91 7.23 -7.68 -7.36
C GLY A 91 6.40 -8.79 -6.73
N VAL A 92 6.13 -8.64 -5.44
CA VAL A 92 5.42 -9.62 -4.63
C VAL A 92 4.08 -9.05 -4.18
N ILE A 93 3.04 -9.86 -4.23
CA ILE A 93 1.73 -9.51 -3.71
C ILE A 93 1.48 -10.32 -2.45
N VAL A 94 1.15 -9.60 -1.36
CA VAL A 94 0.67 -10.21 -0.13
C VAL A 94 -0.73 -9.66 0.11
N ALA A 95 -1.73 -10.52 0.07
CA ALA A 95 -3.10 -10.07 0.12
C ALA A 95 -3.95 -10.94 1.02
N ASP A 96 -4.88 -10.31 1.72
CA ASP A 96 -5.92 -11.01 2.47
C ASP A 96 -6.99 -11.48 1.47
N ARG A 97 -7.48 -12.69 1.68
CA ARG A 97 -8.52 -13.25 0.83
C ARG A 97 -9.92 -12.85 1.26
N ALA A 98 -10.08 -12.44 2.51
CA ALA A 98 -11.40 -12.18 3.05
C ALA A 98 -11.88 -10.79 2.61
N PRO A 99 -12.98 -10.70 1.85
CA PRO A 99 -13.53 -9.39 1.48
C PRO A 99 -14.15 -8.70 2.69
N VAL A 100 -14.23 -7.38 2.61
CA VAL A 100 -14.92 -6.57 3.61
C VAL A 100 -16.40 -6.56 3.23
N LEU A 101 -17.20 -7.33 3.93
CA LEU A 101 -18.56 -7.60 3.54
C LEU A 101 -19.56 -6.48 3.79
N ASN A 102 -19.16 -5.47 4.54
CA ASN A 102 -20.04 -4.35 4.86
C ASN A 102 -19.93 -3.20 3.88
N ILE A 103 -19.29 -3.39 2.76
CA ILE A 103 -19.20 -2.37 1.71
C ILE A 103 -20.38 -2.55 0.77
N PRO A 104 -21.30 -1.55 0.69
CA PRO A 104 -22.56 -1.75 -0.02
C PRO A 104 -22.41 -1.99 -1.52
N ASP A 105 -21.41 -1.41 -2.14
CA ASP A 105 -21.20 -1.53 -3.58
C ASP A 105 -20.13 -2.57 -3.93
N TYR A 106 -19.81 -3.43 -2.98
CA TYR A 106 -18.85 -4.50 -3.22
C TYR A 106 -19.46 -5.49 -4.22
N PRO A 107 -18.76 -5.83 -5.29
CA PRO A 107 -19.33 -6.72 -6.27
C PRO A 107 -19.58 -8.11 -5.69
N ASP A 108 -20.58 -8.74 -6.24
CA ASP A 108 -20.94 -10.10 -5.88
C ASP A 108 -19.88 -11.04 -6.45
N MET A 109 -19.22 -11.77 -5.58
CA MET A 109 -18.13 -12.64 -6.02
C MET A 109 -18.44 -14.12 -5.72
#